data_4e2adfaf6f70898bed9ef861eea2efa0
#
_entry.id   4e2adfaf6f70898bed9ef861eea2efa0
#
_cell.length_a   1.000
_cell.length_b   1.000
_cell.length_c   1.000
_cell.angle_alpha   90.00
_cell.angle_beta   90.00
_cell.angle_gamma   90.00
#
_symmetry.space_group_name_H-M   'P 1'
#
loop_
_entity.id
_entity.type
_entity.pdbx_description
1 polymer ?
#
loop_
_entity_poly.entity_id
_entity_poly.type
_entity_poly.pdbx_seq_one_letter_code
_entity_poly.pdbx_strand_id
1 'polypeptide(L)'
;MFEASGRAVPMFQDKHLSTRWDECVAQVETARRLEFAFLAGSSLPVTWRIPSIEMPRRTRLIESVCVCYGGVDSYDFHGLETAQCMSERRAGGEAGVKSVHAARGEEMWRLLGERPETQGLMMAALARSHTLRPPSGYTFVSPTLDWARRGSPDAAGYFIEHNDGFRTAMFLLNGCVRDFTYAGLAQSGKVISCQMHLPMPNHISTTADFFNPLVNHIEQMVLTGRAPYPVERTLLTSGMTLRAVESLHRGEVKLDTPEMSLRYEAPAPSYFWRA
;
A
#
# COMPACT_ATOMS: atom_id res chain seq x y z
N MET A 1 6.99 -19.24 21.84
CA MET A 1 8.11 -18.59 22.55
C MET A 1 7.59 -17.79 23.76
N PHE A 2 6.75 -16.76 23.61
CA PHE A 2 6.28 -15.92 24.74
C PHE A 2 5.47 -16.70 25.79
N GLU A 3 4.58 -17.58 25.37
CA GLU A 3 3.82 -18.44 26.31
C GLU A 3 4.72 -19.36 27.13
N ALA A 4 5.75 -19.94 26.50
CA ALA A 4 6.68 -20.83 27.19
C ALA A 4 7.63 -20.09 28.16
N SER A 5 7.93 -18.81 27.88
CA SER A 5 8.80 -17.99 28.75
C SER A 5 8.04 -17.25 29.84
N GLY A 6 6.71 -17.20 29.76
CA GLY A 6 5.86 -16.38 30.63
C GLY A 6 6.10 -14.86 30.49
N ARG A 7 6.82 -14.43 29.42
CA ARG A 7 7.17 -13.03 29.19
C ARG A 7 7.01 -12.67 27.71
N ALA A 8 6.17 -11.66 27.45
CA ALA A 8 6.08 -11.02 26.13
C ALA A 8 6.91 -9.74 26.08
N VAL A 9 7.44 -9.42 24.91
CA VAL A 9 8.21 -8.20 24.63
C VAL A 9 7.72 -7.58 23.32
N PRO A 10 7.92 -6.27 23.08
CA PRO A 10 7.60 -5.64 21.79
C PRO A 10 8.22 -6.41 20.63
N MET A 11 7.47 -6.58 19.56
CA MET A 11 7.87 -7.34 18.37
C MET A 11 7.74 -6.49 17.12
N PHE A 12 8.73 -6.54 16.25
CA PHE A 12 8.65 -6.03 14.88
C PHE A 12 8.73 -7.18 13.89
N GLN A 13 7.85 -7.16 12.89
CA GLN A 13 7.90 -8.06 11.74
C GLN A 13 8.00 -7.27 10.45
N ASP A 14 9.05 -7.53 9.69
CA ASP A 14 9.27 -6.90 8.39
C ASP A 14 8.29 -7.46 7.34
N LYS A 15 7.58 -6.58 6.67
CA LYS A 15 6.62 -6.85 5.58
C LYS A 15 5.32 -7.53 6.04
N HIS A 16 4.75 -8.43 5.20
CA HIS A 16 3.51 -9.11 5.49
C HIS A 16 3.65 -10.14 6.63
N LEU A 17 2.53 -10.44 7.30
CA LEU A 17 2.54 -11.26 8.51
C LEU A 17 2.82 -12.75 8.22
N SER A 18 2.20 -13.30 7.17
CA SER A 18 2.39 -14.69 6.73
C SER A 18 1.89 -14.86 5.29
N THR A 19 2.19 -16.01 4.70
CA THR A 19 1.62 -16.48 3.44
C THR A 19 0.27 -17.19 3.61
N ARG A 20 -0.27 -17.21 4.83
CA ARG A 20 -1.56 -17.80 5.18
C ARG A 20 -2.37 -16.84 6.04
N TRP A 21 -3.64 -16.63 5.69
CA TRP A 21 -4.53 -15.71 6.40
C TRP A 21 -4.77 -16.10 7.86
N ASP A 22 -5.02 -17.38 8.12
CA ASP A 22 -5.20 -17.91 9.48
C ASP A 22 -3.98 -17.65 10.39
N GLU A 23 -2.79 -17.75 9.87
CA GLU A 23 -1.55 -17.43 10.59
C GLU A 23 -1.39 -15.93 10.81
N CYS A 24 -1.78 -15.09 9.83
CA CYS A 24 -1.78 -13.64 10.01
C CYS A 24 -2.70 -13.23 11.18
N VAL A 25 -3.91 -13.77 11.21
CA VAL A 25 -4.89 -13.53 12.28
C VAL A 25 -4.36 -14.01 13.62
N ALA A 26 -3.84 -15.24 13.68
CA ALA A 26 -3.30 -15.83 14.92
C ALA A 26 -2.16 -15.01 15.54
N GLN A 27 -1.31 -14.39 14.72
CA GLN A 27 -0.24 -13.50 15.22
C GLN A 27 -0.82 -12.24 15.89
N VAL A 28 -1.80 -11.59 15.26
CA VAL A 28 -2.45 -10.39 15.80
C VAL A 28 -3.23 -10.71 17.07
N GLU A 29 -3.97 -11.80 17.08
CA GLU A 29 -4.70 -12.27 18.27
C GLU A 29 -3.75 -12.63 19.43
N THR A 30 -2.61 -13.24 19.11
CA THR A 30 -1.58 -13.54 20.11
C THR A 30 -1.00 -12.26 20.71
N ALA A 31 -0.73 -11.24 19.89
CA ALA A 31 -0.25 -9.95 20.38
C ALA A 31 -1.28 -9.28 21.31
N ARG A 32 -2.55 -9.33 20.95
CA ARG A 32 -3.65 -8.82 21.80
C ARG A 32 -3.79 -9.59 23.10
N ARG A 33 -3.80 -10.92 23.03
CA ARG A 33 -3.96 -11.79 24.22
C ARG A 33 -2.80 -11.67 25.21
N LEU A 34 -1.58 -11.50 24.72
CA LEU A 34 -0.37 -11.37 25.55
C LEU A 34 0.02 -9.90 25.78
N GLU A 35 -0.79 -8.95 25.31
CA GLU A 35 -0.67 -7.49 25.53
C GLU A 35 0.71 -6.91 25.20
N PHE A 36 1.37 -7.38 24.13
CA PHE A 36 2.61 -6.80 23.67
C PHE A 36 2.45 -5.89 22.45
N ALA A 37 3.28 -4.85 22.36
CA ALA A 37 3.29 -3.98 21.18
C ALA A 37 3.80 -4.77 19.96
N PHE A 38 2.98 -4.77 18.90
CA PHE A 38 3.29 -5.45 17.65
C PHE A 38 3.28 -4.45 16.51
N LEU A 39 4.45 -4.18 15.97
CA LEU A 39 4.65 -3.37 14.78
C LEU A 39 4.97 -4.29 13.60
N ALA A 40 4.29 -4.11 12.50
CA ALA A 40 4.56 -4.86 11.28
C ALA A 40 4.36 -3.98 10.04
N GLY A 41 4.91 -4.40 8.91
CA GLY A 41 4.74 -3.72 7.62
C GLY A 41 6.02 -3.23 6.99
N SER A 42 5.88 -2.41 5.94
CA SER A 42 7.00 -1.89 5.18
C SER A 42 7.48 -0.53 5.68
N SER A 43 8.64 -0.08 5.18
CA SER A 43 9.15 1.27 5.46
C SER A 43 8.35 2.38 4.78
N LEU A 44 7.58 2.08 3.72
CA LEU A 44 6.91 3.09 2.91
C LEU A 44 5.86 3.92 3.65
N PRO A 45 5.04 3.36 4.54
CA PRO A 45 4.09 4.15 5.31
C PRO A 45 4.72 5.21 6.21
N VAL A 46 5.95 4.99 6.64
CA VAL A 46 6.62 5.84 7.64
C VAL A 46 7.73 6.73 7.05
N THR A 47 8.15 6.48 5.80
CA THR A 47 9.15 7.32 5.12
C THR A 47 8.62 8.72 4.79
N TRP A 48 9.49 9.60 4.28
CA TRP A 48 9.09 10.92 3.79
C TRP A 48 8.09 10.81 2.64
N ARG A 49 7.31 11.86 2.45
CA ARG A 49 6.40 12.01 1.30
C ARG A 49 6.71 13.26 0.51
N ILE A 50 6.60 13.20 -0.81
CA ILE A 50 6.84 14.31 -1.71
C ILE A 50 5.56 14.59 -2.51
N PRO A 51 4.90 15.74 -2.30
CA PRO A 51 5.13 16.71 -1.23
C PRO A 51 4.88 16.12 0.16
N SER A 52 5.38 16.77 1.22
CA SER A 52 5.20 16.35 2.62
C SER A 52 3.76 16.55 3.08
N ILE A 53 2.87 15.69 2.61
CA ILE A 53 1.43 15.73 2.89
C ILE A 53 0.93 14.42 3.51
N GLU A 54 -0.18 14.53 4.17
CA GLU A 54 -0.95 13.40 4.67
C GLU A 54 -2.41 13.57 4.27
N MET A 55 -3.13 12.45 4.12
CA MET A 55 -4.57 12.52 3.94
C MET A 55 -5.20 13.23 5.15
N PRO A 56 -5.91 14.36 4.94
CA PRO A 56 -6.60 15.01 6.04
C PRO A 56 -7.61 14.03 6.66
N ARG A 57 -7.63 13.97 7.98
CA ARG A 57 -8.55 13.06 8.68
C ARG A 57 -10.00 13.35 8.30
N ARG A 58 -10.79 12.28 8.21
CA ARG A 58 -12.21 12.32 7.84
C ARG A 58 -12.49 12.85 6.43
N THR A 59 -11.49 12.82 5.54
CA THR A 59 -11.73 13.06 4.12
C THR A 59 -12.67 11.98 3.58
N ARG A 60 -13.77 12.39 2.96
CA ARG A 60 -14.66 11.45 2.25
C ARG A 60 -13.98 11.04 0.94
N LEU A 61 -13.24 9.96 0.98
CA LEU A 61 -12.61 9.38 -0.20
C LEU A 61 -13.59 8.49 -0.96
N ILE A 62 -13.54 8.55 -2.29
CA ILE A 62 -14.29 7.68 -3.21
C ILE A 62 -13.41 6.55 -3.67
N GLU A 63 -12.16 6.87 -4.06
CA GLU A 63 -11.24 5.93 -4.67
C GLU A 63 -9.79 6.38 -4.46
N SER A 64 -8.87 5.43 -4.46
CA SER A 64 -7.43 5.69 -4.50
C SER A 64 -6.71 4.77 -5.47
N VAL A 65 -5.58 5.26 -5.96
CA VAL A 65 -4.67 4.51 -6.82
C VAL A 65 -3.25 4.60 -6.25
N CYS A 66 -2.56 3.47 -6.21
CA CYS A 66 -1.11 3.40 -6.08
C CYS A 66 -0.50 2.91 -7.39
N VAL A 67 0.52 3.61 -7.88
CA VAL A 67 1.38 3.14 -8.96
C VAL A 67 2.75 2.82 -8.39
N CYS A 68 3.25 1.64 -8.72
CA CYS A 68 4.54 1.16 -8.23
C CYS A 68 5.19 0.20 -9.24
N TYR A 69 6.28 -0.46 -8.82
CA TYR A 69 7.03 -1.42 -9.62
C TYR A 69 7.36 -2.65 -8.80
N GLY A 70 7.92 -3.66 -9.45
CA GLY A 70 8.40 -4.89 -8.82
C GLY A 70 7.52 -6.11 -9.11
N GLY A 71 7.75 -7.17 -8.35
CA GLY A 71 7.05 -8.45 -8.55
C GLY A 71 5.75 -8.54 -7.75
N VAL A 72 4.87 -9.38 -8.25
CA VAL A 72 3.75 -9.95 -7.48
C VAL A 72 4.33 -10.86 -6.39
N ASP A 73 3.67 -10.90 -5.23
CA ASP A 73 4.12 -11.61 -4.02
C ASP A 73 5.51 -11.13 -3.54
N SER A 74 5.77 -9.84 -3.73
CA SER A 74 7.03 -9.20 -3.40
C SER A 74 6.85 -7.70 -3.16
N TYR A 75 6.74 -6.90 -4.24
CA TYR A 75 6.62 -5.44 -4.16
C TYR A 75 5.18 -4.95 -4.13
N ASP A 76 4.24 -5.76 -4.53
CA ASP A 76 2.79 -5.49 -4.45
C ASP A 76 2.33 -5.19 -3.02
N PHE A 77 2.86 -5.91 -2.01
CA PHE A 77 2.63 -5.60 -0.61
C PHE A 77 3.02 -4.14 -0.27
N HIS A 78 4.17 -3.68 -0.76
CA HIS A 78 4.62 -2.30 -0.56
C HIS A 78 3.68 -1.28 -1.24
N GLY A 79 3.17 -1.60 -2.43
CA GLY A 79 2.17 -0.79 -3.12
C GLY A 79 0.86 -0.70 -2.34
N LEU A 80 0.39 -1.81 -1.78
CA LEU A 80 -0.80 -1.86 -0.94
C LEU A 80 -0.61 -1.10 0.38
N GLU A 81 0.55 -1.21 1.02
CA GLU A 81 0.91 -0.41 2.21
C GLU A 81 0.94 1.10 1.90
N THR A 82 1.43 1.48 0.71
CA THR A 82 1.41 2.86 0.24
C THR A 82 -0.02 3.38 0.08
N ALA A 83 -0.91 2.60 -0.55
CA ALA A 83 -2.30 2.97 -0.71
C ALA A 83 -3.03 3.06 0.64
N GLN A 84 -2.81 2.06 1.50
CA GLN A 84 -3.52 1.92 2.77
C GLN A 84 -3.16 3.02 3.76
N CYS A 85 -1.87 3.33 3.95
CA CYS A 85 -1.43 4.34 4.93
C CYS A 85 -1.96 5.76 4.65
N MET A 86 -2.30 6.04 3.39
CA MET A 86 -2.95 7.29 3.01
C MET A 86 -4.47 7.20 3.18
N SER A 87 -5.07 6.09 2.76
CA SER A 87 -6.53 5.91 2.66
C SER A 87 -7.20 5.54 3.99
N GLU A 88 -6.49 4.96 4.94
CA GLU A 88 -7.01 4.57 6.26
C GLU A 88 -7.50 5.75 7.09
N ARG A 89 -7.07 6.98 6.75
CA ARG A 89 -7.49 8.23 7.42
C ARG A 89 -8.81 8.80 6.90
N ARG A 90 -9.47 8.11 5.96
CA ARG A 90 -10.76 8.52 5.41
C ARG A 90 -11.88 8.60 6.45
N ALA A 91 -12.97 9.23 6.10
CA ALA A 91 -14.15 9.32 6.96
C ALA A 91 -14.66 7.91 7.31
N GLY A 92 -14.84 7.65 8.60
CA GLY A 92 -15.28 6.34 9.12
C GLY A 92 -14.12 5.37 9.41
N GLY A 93 -12.87 5.72 9.09
CA GLY A 93 -11.73 4.84 9.27
C GLY A 93 -11.71 3.66 8.28
N GLU A 94 -11.00 2.60 8.60
CA GLU A 94 -11.00 1.39 7.80
C GLU A 94 -12.19 0.48 8.13
N ALA A 95 -12.88 -0.01 7.09
CA ALA A 95 -14.10 -0.83 7.21
C ALA A 95 -13.88 -2.30 6.81
N GLY A 96 -12.67 -2.64 6.39
CA GLY A 96 -12.34 -3.96 5.83
C GLY A 96 -12.59 -4.06 4.34
N VAL A 97 -12.14 -5.15 3.76
CA VAL A 97 -12.21 -5.43 2.32
C VAL A 97 -13.36 -6.37 2.01
N LYS A 98 -14.17 -5.99 1.02
CA LYS A 98 -15.32 -6.76 0.53
C LYS A 98 -14.91 -7.75 -0.55
N SER A 99 -14.03 -7.30 -1.47
CA SER A 99 -13.57 -8.15 -2.57
C SER A 99 -12.22 -7.67 -3.14
N VAL A 100 -11.48 -8.61 -3.71
CA VAL A 100 -10.23 -8.39 -4.42
C VAL A 100 -10.32 -9.01 -5.81
N HIS A 101 -9.95 -8.25 -6.84
CA HIS A 101 -9.82 -8.71 -8.21
C HIS A 101 -8.46 -8.31 -8.73
N ALA A 102 -7.60 -9.27 -9.02
CA ALA A 102 -6.29 -9.04 -9.61
C ALA A 102 -6.25 -9.58 -11.03
N ALA A 103 -5.60 -8.83 -11.95
CA ALA A 103 -5.44 -9.20 -13.34
C ALA A 103 -4.07 -8.78 -13.86
N ARG A 104 -3.64 -9.36 -14.98
CA ARG A 104 -2.38 -9.04 -15.67
C ARG A 104 -2.59 -8.75 -17.15
N GLY A 105 -1.62 -8.06 -17.74
CA GLY A 105 -1.54 -7.85 -19.18
C GLY A 105 -2.82 -7.26 -19.76
N GLU A 106 -3.31 -7.86 -20.84
CA GLU A 106 -4.47 -7.36 -21.56
C GLU A 106 -5.74 -7.24 -20.70
N GLU A 107 -5.99 -8.21 -19.83
CA GLU A 107 -7.16 -8.19 -18.96
C GLU A 107 -7.09 -7.05 -17.94
N MET A 108 -5.93 -6.80 -17.36
CA MET A 108 -5.73 -5.65 -16.47
C MET A 108 -6.02 -4.33 -17.21
N TRP A 109 -5.50 -4.16 -18.42
CA TRP A 109 -5.73 -2.95 -19.23
C TRP A 109 -7.18 -2.81 -19.67
N ARG A 110 -7.85 -3.94 -19.96
CA ARG A 110 -9.29 -3.96 -20.27
C ARG A 110 -10.11 -3.50 -19.04
N LEU A 111 -9.86 -4.09 -17.87
CA LEU A 111 -10.54 -3.72 -16.63
C LEU A 111 -10.31 -2.25 -16.26
N LEU A 112 -9.10 -1.74 -16.45
CA LEU A 112 -8.80 -0.33 -16.25
C LEU A 112 -9.56 0.54 -17.27
N GLY A 113 -9.69 0.09 -18.52
CA GLY A 113 -10.42 0.78 -19.58
C GLY A 113 -11.89 1.09 -19.24
N GLU A 114 -12.50 0.26 -18.41
CA GLU A 114 -13.89 0.40 -17.94
C GLU A 114 -14.03 1.34 -16.72
N ARG A 115 -12.92 1.94 -16.21
CA ARG A 115 -12.87 2.71 -14.95
C ARG A 115 -12.23 4.09 -15.14
N PRO A 116 -12.95 5.05 -15.68
CA PRO A 116 -12.39 6.37 -16.03
C PRO A 116 -11.82 7.14 -14.81
N GLU A 117 -12.45 7.02 -13.64
CA GLU A 117 -11.93 7.63 -12.42
C GLU A 117 -10.58 7.01 -12.01
N THR A 118 -10.47 5.67 -12.08
CA THR A 118 -9.21 4.94 -11.80
C THR A 118 -8.12 5.34 -12.78
N GLN A 119 -8.45 5.51 -14.08
CA GLN A 119 -7.52 6.01 -15.10
C GLN A 119 -7.00 7.41 -14.74
N GLY A 120 -7.90 8.32 -14.41
CA GLY A 120 -7.55 9.68 -13.99
C GLY A 120 -6.63 9.70 -12.77
N LEU A 121 -6.92 8.86 -11.78
CA LEU A 121 -6.09 8.71 -10.58
C LEU A 121 -4.73 8.06 -10.89
N MET A 122 -4.67 7.09 -11.81
CA MET A 122 -3.39 6.52 -12.25
C MET A 122 -2.51 7.60 -12.89
N MET A 123 -3.08 8.48 -13.73
CA MET A 123 -2.34 9.61 -14.30
C MET A 123 -1.89 10.61 -13.23
N ALA A 124 -2.73 10.90 -12.24
CA ALA A 124 -2.38 11.78 -11.12
C ALA A 124 -1.28 11.20 -10.22
N ALA A 125 -1.24 9.88 -10.03
CA ALA A 125 -0.17 9.18 -9.33
C ALA A 125 1.13 9.22 -10.16
N LEU A 126 1.07 8.89 -11.45
CA LEU A 126 2.22 8.95 -12.36
C LEU A 126 2.83 10.34 -12.44
N ALA A 127 2.03 11.40 -12.38
CA ALA A 127 2.51 12.78 -12.34
C ALA A 127 3.34 13.12 -11.08
N ARG A 128 3.33 12.26 -10.06
CA ARG A 128 4.18 12.39 -8.87
C ARG A 128 5.48 11.61 -8.98
N SER A 129 5.60 10.70 -9.95
CA SER A 129 6.81 9.90 -10.11
C SER A 129 8.00 10.74 -10.55
N HIS A 130 9.12 10.56 -9.86
CA HIS A 130 10.43 11.12 -10.25
C HIS A 130 11.27 10.15 -11.08
N THR A 131 10.73 8.98 -11.39
CA THR A 131 11.44 7.89 -12.07
C THR A 131 10.78 7.46 -13.38
N LEU A 132 9.92 8.32 -13.94
CA LEU A 132 9.29 8.06 -15.23
C LEU A 132 10.36 7.77 -16.29
N ARG A 133 10.17 6.67 -17.03
CA ARG A 133 11.09 6.27 -18.08
C ARG A 133 10.66 6.86 -19.43
N PRO A 134 11.42 7.82 -19.98
CA PRO A 134 11.12 8.34 -21.30
C PRO A 134 11.28 7.25 -22.37
N PRO A 135 10.51 7.34 -23.48
CA PRO A 135 10.74 6.51 -24.65
C PRO A 135 12.18 6.72 -25.19
N SER A 136 12.66 5.72 -25.94
CA SER A 136 13.99 5.83 -26.56
C SER A 136 14.11 7.10 -27.41
N GLY A 137 15.20 7.83 -27.25
CA GLY A 137 15.48 9.08 -27.94
C GLY A 137 14.85 10.34 -27.32
N TYR A 138 14.12 10.22 -26.20
CA TYR A 138 13.54 11.35 -25.47
C TYR A 138 14.20 11.52 -24.10
N THR A 139 14.26 12.76 -23.59
CA THR A 139 14.81 13.10 -22.28
C THR A 139 13.71 13.27 -21.22
N PHE A 140 12.45 13.30 -21.63
CA PHE A 140 11.29 13.45 -20.75
C PHE A 140 10.11 12.65 -21.28
N VAL A 141 9.11 12.43 -20.43
CA VAL A 141 7.82 11.84 -20.79
C VAL A 141 6.68 12.62 -20.14
N SER A 142 5.62 12.82 -20.91
CA SER A 142 4.31 13.17 -20.37
C SER A 142 3.50 11.87 -20.28
N PRO A 143 3.20 11.36 -19.08
CA PRO A 143 2.55 10.08 -18.95
C PRO A 143 1.14 10.10 -19.55
N THR A 144 0.83 9.08 -20.34
CA THR A 144 -0.50 8.81 -20.90
C THR A 144 -0.82 7.33 -20.69
N LEU A 145 -2.09 6.95 -20.81
CA LEU A 145 -2.49 5.53 -20.73
C LEU A 145 -1.79 4.68 -21.80
N ASP A 146 -1.68 5.21 -23.02
CA ASP A 146 -1.01 4.55 -24.13
C ASP A 146 0.49 4.38 -23.87
N TRP A 147 1.15 5.39 -23.33
CA TRP A 147 2.56 5.26 -22.89
C TRP A 147 2.70 4.20 -21.79
N ALA A 148 1.84 4.19 -20.79
CA ALA A 148 1.88 3.22 -19.70
C ALA A 148 1.65 1.79 -20.21
N ARG A 149 0.66 1.57 -21.08
CA ARG A 149 0.36 0.28 -21.70
C ARG A 149 1.54 -0.24 -22.56
N ARG A 150 2.13 0.63 -23.37
CA ARG A 150 3.32 0.23 -24.17
C ARG A 150 4.56 -0.03 -23.33
N GLY A 151 4.76 0.73 -22.25
CA GLY A 151 5.89 0.60 -21.34
C GLY A 151 5.79 -0.59 -20.39
N SER A 152 4.57 -1.03 -20.10
CA SER A 152 4.28 -2.15 -19.20
C SER A 152 3.12 -3.00 -19.71
N PRO A 153 3.28 -3.70 -20.85
CA PRO A 153 2.20 -4.48 -21.45
C PRO A 153 1.70 -5.58 -20.51
N ASP A 154 2.60 -6.19 -19.74
CA ASP A 154 2.30 -7.27 -18.76
C ASP A 154 2.05 -6.76 -17.34
N ALA A 155 1.65 -5.49 -17.20
CA ALA A 155 1.36 -4.90 -15.89
C ALA A 155 0.37 -5.76 -15.09
N ALA A 156 0.61 -5.87 -13.78
CA ALA A 156 -0.39 -6.41 -12.86
C ALA A 156 -1.16 -5.26 -12.19
N GLY A 157 -2.47 -5.43 -12.05
CA GLY A 157 -3.35 -4.48 -11.38
C GLY A 157 -4.29 -5.18 -10.41
N TYR A 158 -4.47 -4.59 -9.24
CA TYR A 158 -5.37 -5.07 -8.20
C TYR A 158 -6.49 -4.06 -8.00
N PHE A 159 -7.72 -4.53 -8.09
CA PHE A 159 -8.94 -3.75 -7.89
C PHE A 159 -9.64 -4.25 -6.62
N ILE A 160 -9.70 -3.40 -5.61
CA ILE A 160 -10.15 -3.73 -4.27
C ILE A 160 -11.38 -2.90 -3.93
N GLU A 161 -12.44 -3.54 -3.48
CA GLU A 161 -13.63 -2.90 -2.94
C GLU A 161 -13.63 -3.04 -1.42
N HIS A 162 -13.79 -1.92 -0.70
CA HIS A 162 -13.94 -1.92 0.75
C HIS A 162 -15.41 -2.00 1.16
N ASN A 163 -15.66 -2.43 2.39
CA ASN A 163 -17.03 -2.62 2.91
C ASN A 163 -17.84 -1.32 3.02
N ASP A 164 -17.17 -0.16 3.05
CA ASP A 164 -17.80 1.18 3.07
C ASP A 164 -18.03 1.75 1.66
N GLY A 165 -17.77 0.98 0.62
CA GLY A 165 -17.90 1.39 -0.78
C GLY A 165 -16.70 2.17 -1.34
N PHE A 166 -15.68 2.43 -0.52
CA PHE A 166 -14.41 2.98 -0.99
C PHE A 166 -13.69 1.95 -1.89
N ARG A 167 -12.95 2.44 -2.90
CA ARG A 167 -12.20 1.58 -3.83
C ARG A 167 -10.71 1.91 -3.79
N THR A 168 -9.89 0.89 -3.86
CA THR A 168 -8.44 0.99 -4.02
C THR A 168 -8.02 0.23 -5.27
N ALA A 169 -7.18 0.86 -6.11
CA ALA A 169 -6.48 0.15 -7.15
C ALA A 169 -4.96 0.29 -6.97
N MET A 170 -4.21 -0.76 -7.31
CA MET A 170 -2.76 -0.77 -7.26
C MET A 170 -2.22 -1.37 -8.56
N PHE A 171 -1.21 -0.73 -9.15
CA PHE A 171 -0.64 -1.13 -10.43
C PHE A 171 0.88 -1.29 -10.35
N LEU A 172 1.37 -2.46 -10.75
CA LEU A 172 2.79 -2.74 -10.95
C LEU A 172 3.16 -2.39 -12.39
N LEU A 173 3.62 -1.16 -12.63
CA LEU A 173 3.97 -0.65 -13.96
C LEU A 173 5.48 -0.80 -14.22
N ASN A 174 5.94 -2.06 -14.28
CA ASN A 174 7.33 -2.38 -14.61
C ASN A 174 7.72 -1.85 -15.99
N GLY A 175 8.85 -1.14 -16.07
CA GLY A 175 9.26 -0.47 -17.29
C GLY A 175 8.87 1.00 -17.37
N CYS A 176 7.86 1.44 -16.61
CA CYS A 176 7.40 2.85 -16.56
C CYS A 176 8.00 3.64 -15.40
N VAL A 177 8.02 3.05 -14.21
CA VAL A 177 8.45 3.70 -12.95
C VAL A 177 9.37 2.79 -12.13
N ARG A 178 10.05 3.39 -11.12
CA ARG A 178 10.83 2.71 -10.09
C ARG A 178 10.62 3.31 -8.71
N ASP A 179 9.42 3.78 -8.45
CA ASP A 179 9.01 4.40 -7.18
C ASP A 179 7.59 3.98 -6.82
N PHE A 180 7.05 4.56 -5.74
CA PHE A 180 5.72 4.30 -5.22
C PHE A 180 5.00 5.63 -5.10
N THR A 181 3.92 5.77 -5.84
CA THR A 181 3.12 7.00 -5.88
C THR A 181 1.66 6.71 -5.55
N TYR A 182 1.00 7.69 -4.98
CA TYR A 182 -0.39 7.61 -4.54
C TYR A 182 -1.21 8.77 -5.11
N ALA A 183 -2.45 8.51 -5.45
CA ALA A 183 -3.47 9.52 -5.69
C ALA A 183 -4.82 9.06 -5.13
N GLY A 184 -5.51 9.92 -4.39
CA GLY A 184 -6.83 9.67 -3.83
C GLY A 184 -7.83 10.74 -4.24
N LEU A 185 -9.03 10.34 -4.67
CA LEU A 185 -10.14 11.21 -5.07
C LEU A 185 -11.09 11.40 -3.90
N ALA A 186 -11.21 12.62 -3.44
CA ALA A 186 -12.24 13.00 -2.47
C ALA A 186 -13.60 13.25 -3.13
N GLN A 187 -14.68 13.08 -2.38
CA GLN A 187 -16.05 13.35 -2.84
C GLN A 187 -16.25 14.80 -3.33
N SER A 188 -15.41 15.73 -2.88
CA SER A 188 -15.39 17.12 -3.36
C SER A 188 -14.79 17.30 -4.74
N GLY A 189 -14.30 16.25 -5.38
CA GLY A 189 -13.56 16.30 -6.65
C GLY A 189 -12.06 16.60 -6.47
N LYS A 190 -11.59 16.89 -5.25
CA LYS A 190 -10.17 17.16 -4.99
C LYS A 190 -9.35 15.87 -5.07
N VAL A 191 -8.26 15.90 -5.83
CA VAL A 191 -7.25 14.85 -5.85
C VAL A 191 -6.12 15.20 -4.89
N ILE A 192 -5.76 14.26 -4.02
CA ILE A 192 -4.63 14.36 -3.08
C ILE A 192 -3.62 13.30 -3.50
N SER A 193 -2.40 13.73 -3.85
CA SER A 193 -1.40 12.82 -4.40
C SER A 193 0.00 13.11 -3.88
N CYS A 194 0.81 12.06 -3.71
CA CYS A 194 2.20 12.13 -3.29
C CYS A 194 3.03 10.96 -3.83
N GLN A 195 4.34 11.10 -3.74
CA GLN A 195 5.30 10.02 -3.87
C GLN A 195 5.82 9.64 -2.49
N MET A 196 6.02 8.35 -2.23
CA MET A 196 6.81 7.87 -1.09
C MET A 196 8.29 8.02 -1.42
N HIS A 197 9.05 8.70 -0.57
CA HIS A 197 10.47 8.92 -0.79
C HIS A 197 11.24 7.63 -0.52
N LEU A 198 11.74 7.04 -1.60
CA LEU A 198 12.46 5.77 -1.60
C LEU A 198 13.71 5.85 -2.48
N PRO A 199 14.74 6.62 -2.04
CA PRO A 199 16.00 6.72 -2.79
C PRO A 199 16.78 5.41 -2.64
N MET A 200 16.54 4.47 -3.56
CA MET A 200 17.22 3.18 -3.56
C MET A 200 18.70 3.32 -3.90
N PRO A 201 19.60 2.59 -3.21
CA PRO A 201 21.01 2.49 -3.58
C PRO A 201 21.17 2.09 -5.04
N ASN A 202 22.18 2.63 -5.70
CA ASN A 202 22.50 2.43 -7.12
C ASN A 202 21.49 3.00 -8.13
N HIS A 203 20.45 3.67 -7.68
CA HIS A 203 19.48 4.35 -8.55
C HIS A 203 19.60 5.88 -8.44
N ILE A 204 19.31 6.42 -7.28
CA ILE A 204 19.30 7.86 -6.99
C ILE A 204 20.02 8.21 -5.69
N SER A 205 20.52 7.21 -4.96
CA SER A 205 21.23 7.38 -3.69
C SER A 205 22.29 6.30 -3.51
N THR A 206 23.26 6.59 -2.68
CA THR A 206 24.27 5.60 -2.19
C THR A 206 23.90 5.07 -0.81
N THR A 207 22.83 5.59 -0.20
CA THR A 207 22.37 5.28 1.16
C THR A 207 20.97 4.69 1.12
N ALA A 208 20.52 4.11 2.23
CA ALA A 208 19.18 3.57 2.43
C ALA A 208 18.42 4.34 3.52
N ASP A 209 18.55 5.65 3.51
CA ASP A 209 18.03 6.56 4.56
C ASP A 209 16.52 6.42 4.78
N PHE A 210 15.78 5.97 3.77
CA PHE A 210 14.35 5.71 3.87
C PHE A 210 13.98 4.64 4.92
N PHE A 211 14.94 3.86 5.41
CA PHE A 211 14.73 2.96 6.56
C PHE A 211 14.86 3.67 7.90
N ASN A 212 15.50 4.83 7.99
CA ASN A 212 15.69 5.52 9.26
C ASN A 212 14.38 5.80 10.02
N PRO A 213 13.28 6.24 9.35
CA PRO A 213 11.99 6.39 10.02
C PRO A 213 11.46 5.09 10.62
N LEU A 214 11.59 3.97 9.89
CA LEU A 214 11.15 2.66 10.38
C LEU A 214 11.98 2.22 11.59
N VAL A 215 13.31 2.33 11.51
CA VAL A 215 14.21 1.97 12.61
C VAL A 215 13.90 2.83 13.85
N ASN A 216 13.68 4.13 13.69
CA ASN A 216 13.27 5.00 14.78
C ASN A 216 11.94 4.55 15.42
N HIS A 217 10.94 4.19 14.63
CA HIS A 217 9.68 3.66 15.16
C HIS A 217 9.83 2.34 15.89
N ILE A 218 10.70 1.44 15.41
CA ILE A 218 11.03 0.19 16.10
C ILE A 218 11.68 0.49 17.45
N GLU A 219 12.68 1.37 17.48
CA GLU A 219 13.34 1.78 18.71
C GLU A 219 12.36 2.39 19.72
N GLN A 220 11.53 3.35 19.27
CA GLN A 220 10.53 3.97 20.12
C GLN A 220 9.50 2.96 20.64
N MET A 221 9.09 1.99 19.82
CA MET A 221 8.20 0.92 20.27
C MET A 221 8.85 0.06 21.37
N VAL A 222 10.13 -0.29 21.22
CA VAL A 222 10.86 -1.08 22.23
C VAL A 222 10.99 -0.30 23.54
N LEU A 223 11.26 1.00 23.46
CA LEU A 223 11.45 1.86 24.64
C LEU A 223 10.12 2.18 25.35
N THR A 224 9.03 2.33 24.61
CA THR A 224 7.75 2.81 25.17
C THR A 224 6.69 1.72 25.33
N GLY A 225 6.88 0.55 24.73
CA GLY A 225 5.87 -0.51 24.66
C GLY A 225 4.66 -0.15 23.77
N ARG A 226 4.78 0.81 22.85
CA ARG A 226 3.68 1.29 22.00
C ARG A 226 4.07 1.32 20.52
N ALA A 227 3.29 0.62 19.68
CA ALA A 227 3.43 0.70 18.23
C ALA A 227 2.91 2.07 17.70
N PRO A 228 3.51 2.63 16.63
CA PRO A 228 3.10 3.91 16.04
C PRO A 228 1.74 3.86 15.36
N TYR A 229 1.29 2.69 14.94
CA TYR A 229 0.01 2.44 14.28
C TYR A 229 -0.50 1.03 14.58
N PRO A 230 -1.81 0.78 14.42
CA PRO A 230 -2.40 -0.54 14.66
C PRO A 230 -1.84 -1.59 13.68
N VAL A 231 -1.50 -2.76 14.19
CA VAL A 231 -1.03 -3.91 13.38
C VAL A 231 -2.13 -4.42 12.43
N GLU A 232 -3.37 -4.08 12.69
CA GLU A 232 -4.53 -4.35 11.84
C GLU A 232 -4.36 -3.79 10.43
N ARG A 233 -3.63 -2.68 10.25
CA ARG A 233 -3.27 -2.20 8.91
C ARG A 233 -2.48 -3.25 8.15
N THR A 234 -1.44 -3.79 8.76
CA THR A 234 -0.60 -4.81 8.14
C THR A 234 -1.31 -6.15 7.99
N LEU A 235 -2.22 -6.48 8.91
CA LEU A 235 -3.12 -7.64 8.73
C LEU A 235 -3.96 -7.47 7.46
N LEU A 236 -4.57 -6.30 7.26
CA LEU A 236 -5.40 -6.03 6.10
C LEU A 236 -4.60 -6.06 4.80
N THR A 237 -3.43 -5.40 4.74
CA THR A 237 -2.57 -5.39 3.54
C THR A 237 -1.96 -6.76 3.25
N SER A 238 -1.66 -7.57 4.26
CA SER A 238 -1.30 -8.98 4.09
C SER A 238 -2.44 -9.77 3.43
N GLY A 239 -3.67 -9.60 3.91
CA GLY A 239 -4.85 -10.23 3.32
C GLY A 239 -5.09 -9.79 1.87
N MET A 240 -4.97 -8.49 1.58
CA MET A 240 -5.08 -7.97 0.21
C MET A 240 -4.06 -8.63 -0.72
N THR A 241 -2.80 -8.75 -0.29
CA THR A 241 -1.74 -9.42 -1.06
C THR A 241 -2.08 -10.88 -1.31
N LEU A 242 -2.44 -11.62 -0.27
CA LEU A 242 -2.79 -13.04 -0.37
C LEU A 242 -3.97 -13.28 -1.33
N ARG A 243 -5.03 -12.47 -1.22
CA ARG A 243 -6.21 -12.60 -2.09
C ARG A 243 -5.94 -12.15 -3.52
N ALA A 244 -5.05 -11.18 -3.73
CA ALA A 244 -4.63 -10.78 -5.07
C ALA A 244 -3.81 -11.89 -5.75
N VAL A 245 -2.86 -12.49 -5.05
CA VAL A 245 -2.09 -13.65 -5.55
C VAL A 245 -3.02 -14.83 -5.86
N GLU A 246 -3.98 -15.11 -4.97
CA GLU A 246 -4.97 -16.16 -5.19
C GLU A 246 -5.88 -15.86 -6.40
N SER A 247 -6.33 -14.61 -6.57
CA SER A 247 -7.11 -14.17 -7.72
C SER A 247 -6.37 -14.46 -9.03
N LEU A 248 -5.11 -14.05 -9.11
CA LEU A 248 -4.25 -14.34 -10.27
C LEU A 248 -4.09 -15.85 -10.51
N HIS A 249 -3.83 -16.61 -9.46
CA HIS A 249 -3.65 -18.06 -9.56
C HIS A 249 -4.91 -18.80 -10.05
N ARG A 250 -6.10 -18.31 -9.66
CA ARG A 250 -7.38 -18.88 -10.07
C ARG A 250 -7.86 -18.41 -11.46
N GLY A 251 -7.01 -17.76 -12.25
CA GLY A 251 -7.35 -17.24 -13.57
C GLY A 251 -8.00 -15.86 -13.52
N GLU A 252 -7.50 -15.02 -12.66
CA GLU A 252 -7.88 -13.59 -12.59
C GLU A 252 -9.35 -13.38 -12.19
N VAL A 253 -9.86 -14.21 -11.30
CA VAL A 253 -11.24 -14.12 -10.82
C VAL A 253 -11.38 -13.16 -9.65
N LYS A 254 -12.49 -12.43 -9.61
CA LYS A 254 -12.86 -11.62 -8.45
C LYS A 254 -13.19 -12.54 -7.26
N LEU A 255 -12.57 -12.29 -6.12
CA LEU A 255 -12.76 -13.04 -4.87
C LEU A 255 -13.49 -12.16 -3.85
N ASP A 256 -14.58 -12.66 -3.29
CA ASP A 256 -15.19 -12.06 -2.10
C ASP A 256 -14.36 -12.41 -0.86
N THR A 257 -14.26 -11.50 0.09
CA THR A 257 -13.36 -11.60 1.25
C THR A 257 -14.08 -11.30 2.57
N PRO A 258 -15.14 -12.08 2.91
CA PRO A 258 -15.90 -11.81 4.14
C PRO A 258 -15.06 -11.91 5.42
N GLU A 259 -14.00 -12.73 5.41
CA GLU A 259 -13.05 -12.88 6.51
C GLU A 259 -12.21 -11.63 6.75
N MET A 260 -12.10 -10.73 5.76
CA MET A 260 -11.38 -9.46 5.87
C MET A 260 -12.27 -8.30 6.34
N SER A 261 -13.36 -8.59 7.04
CA SER A 261 -14.23 -7.59 7.68
C SER A 261 -13.56 -7.01 8.94
N LEU A 262 -12.44 -6.35 8.75
CA LEU A 262 -11.55 -5.81 9.78
C LEU A 262 -11.72 -4.29 9.89
N ARG A 263 -11.96 -3.79 11.12
CA ARG A 263 -12.13 -2.36 11.38
C ARG A 263 -11.03 -1.84 12.27
N TYR A 264 -10.47 -0.69 11.91
CA TYR A 264 -9.56 0.08 12.75
C TYR A 264 -9.56 1.56 12.36
N GLU A 265 -9.03 2.39 13.24
CA GLU A 265 -8.80 3.81 12.96
C GLU A 265 -7.30 4.11 12.92
N ALA A 266 -6.88 4.90 11.96
CA ALA A 266 -5.54 5.45 11.92
C ALA A 266 -5.32 6.37 13.13
N PRO A 267 -4.12 6.37 13.73
CA PRO A 267 -3.82 7.23 14.88
C PRO A 267 -3.96 8.71 14.51
N ALA A 268 -4.31 9.53 15.51
CA ALA A 268 -4.44 10.96 15.31
C ALA A 268 -3.12 11.64 14.95
N PRO A 269 -2.00 11.37 15.63
CA PRO A 269 -0.69 11.84 15.22
C PRO A 269 -0.27 11.22 13.88
N SER A 270 0.47 11.98 13.11
CA SER A 270 1.16 11.46 11.92
C SER A 270 2.32 10.57 12.35
N TYR A 271 2.53 9.47 11.63
CA TYR A 271 3.64 8.55 11.87
C TYR A 271 4.63 8.51 10.70
N PHE A 272 4.39 9.23 9.61
CA PHE A 272 5.41 9.37 8.57
C PHE A 272 6.42 10.46 8.93
N TRP A 273 7.63 10.33 8.45
CA TRP A 273 8.72 11.24 8.75
C TRP A 273 8.52 12.61 8.09
N ARG A 274 8.62 13.65 8.90
CA ARG A 274 8.60 15.05 8.47
C ARG A 274 9.94 15.67 8.87
N ALA A 275 10.83 15.84 7.95
CA ALA A 275 12.08 16.56 8.20
C ALA A 275 11.87 18.05 7.99
#